data_30fa5ca17aab733c69ce7a5cdc38f93c
#
_entry.id   30fa5ca17aab733c69ce7a5cdc38f93c
#
_cell.length_a   1.000
_cell.length_b   1.000
_cell.length_c   1.000
_cell.angle_alpha   90.00
_cell.angle_beta   90.00
_cell.angle_gamma   90.00
#
_symmetry.space_group_name_H-M   'P 1'
#
loop_
_entity.id
_entity.type
_entity.pdbx_description
1 polymer ?
#
loop_
_entity_poly.entity_id
_entity_poly.type
_entity_poly.pdbx_seq_one_letter_code
_entity_poly.pdbx_strand_id
1 'polypeptide(L)'
;MVLTKLEKKEVVEQMKKKLKDSKVVAVASVQNLPSKHYDAIRKKIRGNAEIFLTRQSLVERAITEGRPELKELIPHFKGSFAIIFSKISAFKLAKLLRESKSKTFAKAGQIAPNEIVIPAGETNLAPGPVLTELKQAKIEAKIVGPKVVISKDAIVARKGDVITEAVAKILTKLAIEPMDVGLKMQAAYEDGIVYKEDVLDIDDKYWLGALARAHQEAVNLSVVAGIFNKYSTEVLIQKAARQANALNAMIASKTGGDKAKESGPEASETSPAAQ
;
A
#
# COMPACT_ATOMS: atom_id res chain seq x y z
N MET A 1 -1.36 18.30 29.10
CA MET A 1 -2.20 19.35 29.67
C MET A 1 -3.53 18.74 30.10
N VAL A 2 -3.97 19.01 31.33
CA VAL A 2 -5.28 18.56 31.82
C VAL A 2 -6.27 19.67 31.46
N LEU A 3 -7.17 19.38 30.50
CA LEU A 3 -8.21 20.31 30.10
C LEU A 3 -9.19 20.58 31.25
N THR A 4 -9.54 21.83 31.49
CA THR A 4 -10.56 22.26 32.44
C THR A 4 -11.97 21.82 31.99
N LYS A 5 -12.95 21.88 32.88
CA LYS A 5 -14.33 21.47 32.57
C LYS A 5 -14.96 22.35 31.46
N LEU A 6 -14.60 23.62 31.42
CA LEU A 6 -15.08 24.58 30.41
C LEU A 6 -14.46 24.29 29.04
N GLU A 7 -13.12 24.12 28.95
CA GLU A 7 -12.41 23.78 27.71
C GLU A 7 -12.91 22.45 27.11
N LYS A 8 -13.25 21.47 27.95
CA LYS A 8 -13.85 20.22 27.46
C LYS A 8 -15.19 20.41 26.77
N LYS A 9 -16.03 21.32 27.30
CA LYS A 9 -17.31 21.65 26.66
C LYS A 9 -17.09 22.36 25.34
N GLU A 10 -16.17 23.33 25.28
CA GLU A 10 -15.83 24.05 24.04
C GLU A 10 -15.31 23.10 22.95
N VAL A 11 -14.44 22.16 23.31
CA VAL A 11 -13.94 21.14 22.37
C VAL A 11 -15.08 20.28 21.83
N VAL A 12 -16.02 19.85 22.68
CA VAL A 12 -17.18 19.06 22.26
C VAL A 12 -18.08 19.88 21.32
N GLU A 13 -18.31 21.16 21.60
CA GLU A 13 -19.10 22.03 20.73
C GLU A 13 -18.44 22.28 19.37
N GLN A 14 -17.12 22.52 19.35
CA GLN A 14 -16.36 22.63 18.10
C GLN A 14 -16.43 21.34 17.28
N MET A 15 -16.30 20.19 17.94
CA MET A 15 -16.44 18.90 17.27
C MET A 15 -17.84 18.68 16.70
N LYS A 16 -18.90 19.04 17.43
CA LYS A 16 -20.29 18.96 16.94
C LYS A 16 -20.53 19.81 15.69
N LYS A 17 -19.98 21.04 15.66
CA LYS A 17 -20.08 21.90 14.47
C LYS A 17 -19.40 21.23 13.27
N LYS A 18 -18.18 20.71 13.47
CA LYS A 18 -17.42 20.05 12.39
C LYS A 18 -18.02 18.71 11.95
N LEU A 19 -18.63 17.96 12.86
CA LEU A 19 -19.39 16.76 12.53
C LEU A 19 -20.59 17.05 11.59
N LYS A 20 -21.23 18.22 11.76
CA LYS A 20 -22.32 18.65 10.86
C LYS A 20 -21.82 19.11 9.50
N ASP A 21 -20.68 19.80 9.46
CA ASP A 21 -20.12 20.40 8.23
C ASP A 21 -19.33 19.41 7.38
N SER A 22 -18.94 18.28 7.95
CA SER A 22 -18.12 17.27 7.26
C SER A 22 -18.97 16.22 6.55
N LYS A 23 -18.55 15.86 5.32
CA LYS A 23 -19.12 14.76 4.56
C LYS A 23 -18.61 13.42 5.08
N VAL A 24 -17.30 13.35 5.36
CA VAL A 24 -16.61 12.15 5.80
C VAL A 24 -16.03 12.36 7.20
N VAL A 25 -16.22 11.37 8.06
CA VAL A 25 -15.59 11.29 9.38
C VAL A 25 -14.75 10.04 9.44
N ALA A 26 -13.44 10.19 9.60
CA ALA A 26 -12.53 9.07 9.64
C ALA A 26 -11.78 8.99 10.97
N VAL A 27 -11.42 7.78 11.35
CA VAL A 27 -10.61 7.46 12.53
C VAL A 27 -9.27 6.94 12.05
N ALA A 28 -8.19 7.57 12.49
CA ALA A 28 -6.84 7.15 12.15
C ALA A 28 -6.01 6.85 13.41
N SER A 29 -5.20 5.82 13.36
CA SER A 29 -4.23 5.51 14.41
C SER A 29 -3.04 6.47 14.32
N VAL A 30 -2.62 7.00 15.49
CA VAL A 30 -1.45 7.89 15.65
C VAL A 30 -0.30 7.15 16.36
N GLN A 31 -0.41 5.82 16.48
CA GLN A 31 0.56 5.02 17.21
C GLN A 31 1.95 5.12 16.57
N ASN A 32 2.98 5.31 17.40
CA ASN A 32 4.37 5.41 16.98
C ASN A 32 4.71 6.57 16.02
N LEU A 33 3.83 7.57 15.87
CA LEU A 33 4.05 8.72 15.01
C LEU A 33 4.77 9.85 15.76
N PRO A 34 6.00 10.24 15.39
CA PRO A 34 6.69 11.40 15.98
C PRO A 34 5.96 12.71 15.67
N SER A 35 5.95 13.67 16.60
CA SER A 35 5.23 14.95 16.47
C SER A 35 5.63 15.73 15.20
N LYS A 36 6.91 15.69 14.81
CA LYS A 36 7.41 16.33 13.58
C LYS A 36 6.68 15.80 12.32
N HIS A 37 6.49 14.49 12.22
CA HIS A 37 5.80 13.86 11.09
C HIS A 37 4.30 14.12 11.13
N TYR A 38 3.71 14.12 12.34
CA TYR A 38 2.30 14.50 12.51
C TYR A 38 2.01 15.90 12.00
N ASP A 39 2.85 16.89 12.35
CA ASP A 39 2.68 18.26 11.89
C ASP A 39 2.91 18.39 10.37
N ALA A 40 3.84 17.63 9.80
CA ALA A 40 4.04 17.59 8.36
C ALA A 40 2.82 17.02 7.62
N ILE A 41 2.24 15.94 8.13
CA ILE A 41 1.00 15.35 7.57
C ILE A 41 -0.16 16.33 7.70
N ARG A 42 -0.32 16.95 8.88
CA ARG A 42 -1.35 17.96 9.12
C ARG A 42 -1.26 19.14 8.14
N LYS A 43 -0.04 19.59 7.84
CA LYS A 43 0.18 20.66 6.84
C LYS A 43 -0.20 20.23 5.43
N LYS A 44 0.14 19.01 5.02
CA LYS A 44 -0.19 18.47 3.68
C LYS A 44 -1.70 18.30 3.47
N ILE A 45 -2.43 17.93 4.51
CA ILE A 45 -3.87 17.66 4.42
C ILE A 45 -4.70 18.94 4.64
N ARG A 46 -4.07 20.00 5.15
CA ARG A 46 -4.74 21.29 5.41
C ARG A 46 -5.43 21.81 4.15
N GLY A 47 -6.73 22.13 4.25
CA GLY A 47 -7.57 22.51 3.12
C GLY A 47 -8.51 21.40 2.65
N ASN A 48 -8.12 20.15 2.77
CA ASN A 48 -8.93 18.99 2.38
C ASN A 48 -9.58 18.30 3.59
N ALA A 49 -8.85 18.25 4.70
CA ALA A 49 -9.32 17.64 5.93
C ALA A 49 -8.70 18.31 7.16
N GLU A 50 -9.37 18.18 8.29
CA GLU A 50 -8.91 18.65 9.59
C GLU A 50 -8.75 17.48 10.56
N ILE A 51 -7.60 17.44 11.25
CA ILE A 51 -7.25 16.37 12.19
C ILE A 51 -7.38 16.87 13.62
N PHE A 52 -8.13 16.13 14.44
CA PHE A 52 -8.32 16.38 15.86
C PHE A 52 -7.81 15.23 16.70
N LEU A 53 -6.93 15.56 17.64
CA LEU A 53 -6.44 14.64 18.67
C LEU A 53 -7.19 14.93 19.96
N THR A 54 -8.07 14.03 20.38
CA THR A 54 -8.85 14.18 21.60
C THR A 54 -9.04 12.85 22.32
N ARG A 55 -9.52 12.92 23.57
CA ARG A 55 -9.82 11.72 24.36
C ARG A 55 -11.09 11.06 23.84
N GLN A 56 -11.13 9.74 23.85
CA GLN A 56 -12.26 8.92 23.41
C GLN A 56 -13.60 9.36 24.02
N SER A 57 -13.64 9.60 25.33
CA SER A 57 -14.87 10.00 26.03
C SER A 57 -15.47 11.33 25.57
N LEU A 58 -14.65 12.26 25.05
CA LEU A 58 -15.14 13.53 24.49
C LEU A 58 -15.72 13.32 23.09
N VAL A 59 -15.11 12.44 22.32
CA VAL A 59 -15.57 12.05 21.00
C VAL A 59 -16.90 11.33 21.08
N GLU A 60 -17.02 10.35 21.98
CA GLU A 60 -18.26 9.59 22.18
C GLU A 60 -19.42 10.51 22.55
N ARG A 61 -19.18 11.50 23.41
CA ARG A 61 -20.18 12.52 23.74
C ARG A 61 -20.54 13.37 22.52
N ALA A 62 -19.55 13.84 21.77
CA ALA A 62 -19.79 14.65 20.58
C ALA A 62 -20.59 13.90 19.52
N ILE A 63 -20.33 12.61 19.33
CA ILE A 63 -21.05 11.72 18.42
C ILE A 63 -22.49 11.50 18.91
N THR A 64 -22.66 11.13 20.20
CA THR A 64 -23.98 10.83 20.76
C THR A 64 -24.92 12.02 20.72
N GLU A 65 -24.39 13.24 20.94
CA GLU A 65 -25.16 14.46 20.97
C GLU A 65 -25.26 15.16 19.59
N GLY A 66 -24.35 14.87 18.65
CA GLY A 66 -24.27 15.52 17.34
C GLY A 66 -24.85 14.69 16.20
N ARG A 67 -24.36 13.47 16.00
CA ARG A 67 -24.74 12.53 14.94
C ARG A 67 -24.75 11.09 15.47
N PRO A 68 -25.91 10.58 15.90
CA PRO A 68 -26.00 9.22 16.49
C PRO A 68 -25.68 8.10 15.50
N GLU A 69 -25.74 8.36 14.19
CA GLU A 69 -25.39 7.42 13.11
C GLU A 69 -23.91 6.98 13.19
N LEU A 70 -23.05 7.86 13.71
CA LEU A 70 -21.62 7.59 13.85
C LEU A 70 -21.25 6.65 15.02
N LYS A 71 -22.24 6.15 15.78
CA LYS A 71 -22.00 5.18 16.86
C LYS A 71 -21.30 3.91 16.38
N GLU A 72 -21.49 3.54 15.12
CA GLU A 72 -20.81 2.39 14.51
C GLU A 72 -19.27 2.57 14.40
N LEU A 73 -18.76 3.81 14.48
CA LEU A 73 -17.32 4.06 14.53
C LEU A 73 -16.71 3.83 15.91
N ILE A 74 -17.50 3.83 16.99
CA ILE A 74 -17.00 3.72 18.37
C ILE A 74 -16.15 2.45 18.59
N PRO A 75 -16.54 1.24 18.13
CA PRO A 75 -15.73 0.04 18.31
C PRO A 75 -14.37 0.09 17.59
N HIS A 76 -14.18 1.01 16.66
CA HIS A 76 -12.92 1.19 15.92
C HIS A 76 -11.93 2.16 16.61
N PHE A 77 -12.30 2.78 17.75
CA PHE A 77 -11.39 3.61 18.54
C PHE A 77 -10.42 2.73 19.33
N LYS A 78 -9.33 2.31 18.70
CA LYS A 78 -8.31 1.47 19.34
C LYS A 78 -7.03 2.29 19.62
N GLY A 79 -6.60 2.31 20.88
CA GLY A 79 -5.33 2.94 21.27
C GLY A 79 -5.32 4.47 21.12
N SER A 80 -4.17 5.01 20.66
CA SER A 80 -4.04 6.43 20.37
C SER A 80 -4.57 6.71 18.97
N PHE A 81 -5.66 7.46 18.88
CA PHE A 81 -6.32 7.77 17.62
C PHE A 81 -6.50 9.28 17.42
N ALA A 82 -6.67 9.66 16.18
CA ALA A 82 -7.09 10.99 15.74
C ALA A 82 -8.38 10.87 14.94
N ILE A 83 -9.26 11.86 15.08
CA ILE A 83 -10.42 11.98 14.22
C ILE A 83 -10.10 12.96 13.11
N ILE A 84 -10.51 12.61 11.91
CA ILE A 84 -10.30 13.40 10.70
C ILE A 84 -11.67 13.76 10.13
N PHE A 85 -11.92 15.04 10.01
CA PHE A 85 -13.10 15.60 9.35
C PHE A 85 -12.74 16.01 7.94
N SER A 86 -13.42 15.48 6.94
CA SER A 86 -13.12 15.75 5.54
C SER A 86 -14.37 16.09 4.73
N LYS A 87 -14.16 16.93 3.72
CA LYS A 87 -15.16 17.20 2.66
C LYS A 87 -14.96 16.31 1.43
N ILE A 88 -13.81 15.63 1.37
CA ILE A 88 -13.43 14.73 0.29
C ILE A 88 -13.88 13.30 0.63
N SER A 89 -14.11 12.44 -0.37
CA SER A 89 -14.48 11.04 -0.16
C SER A 89 -13.44 10.26 0.64
N ALA A 90 -13.89 9.23 1.37
CA ALA A 90 -13.06 8.39 2.25
C ALA A 90 -11.86 7.76 1.51
N PHE A 91 -12.06 7.31 0.28
CA PHE A 91 -10.99 6.70 -0.54
C PHE A 91 -9.92 7.71 -0.96
N LYS A 92 -10.33 8.91 -1.38
CA LYS A 92 -9.36 10.00 -1.69
C LYS A 92 -8.58 10.41 -0.45
N LEU A 93 -9.23 10.48 0.70
CA LEU A 93 -8.58 10.77 1.97
C LEU A 93 -7.57 9.68 2.35
N ALA A 94 -7.94 8.39 2.19
CA ALA A 94 -7.05 7.26 2.42
C ALA A 94 -5.80 7.32 1.52
N LYS A 95 -5.99 7.65 0.24
CA LYS A 95 -4.89 7.82 -0.71
C LYS A 95 -3.94 8.96 -0.30
N LEU A 96 -4.48 10.13 0.06
CA LEU A 96 -3.69 11.26 0.54
C LEU A 96 -2.91 10.93 1.82
N LEU A 97 -3.51 10.20 2.76
CA LEU A 97 -2.85 9.75 3.97
C LEU A 97 -1.72 8.76 3.66
N ARG A 98 -1.91 7.86 2.70
CA ARG A 98 -0.90 6.91 2.25
C ARG A 98 0.28 7.62 1.58
N GLU A 99 0.03 8.57 0.69
CA GLU A 99 1.05 9.39 0.04
C GLU A 99 1.78 10.33 1.01
N SER A 100 1.19 10.61 2.17
CA SER A 100 1.78 11.43 3.21
C SER A 100 2.68 10.65 4.17
N LYS A 101 2.81 9.31 4.03
CA LYS A 101 3.76 8.52 4.81
C LYS A 101 5.17 9.07 4.65
N SER A 102 5.92 9.09 5.71
CA SER A 102 7.32 9.53 5.74
C SER A 102 8.18 8.47 6.42
N LYS A 103 9.44 8.45 6.03
CA LYS A 103 10.41 7.53 6.63
C LYS A 103 10.90 8.09 7.96
N THR A 104 11.21 7.21 8.89
CA THR A 104 11.79 7.58 10.19
C THR A 104 12.74 6.51 10.70
N PHE A 105 13.58 6.90 11.66
CA PHE A 105 14.49 5.97 12.33
C PHE A 105 13.72 4.95 13.16
N ALA A 106 14.21 3.72 13.15
CA ALA A 106 13.69 2.66 13.98
C ALA A 106 14.06 2.89 15.45
N LYS A 107 13.13 2.62 16.37
CA LYS A 107 13.39 2.60 17.82
C LYS A 107 13.53 1.17 18.30
N ALA A 108 14.32 0.97 19.37
CA ALA A 108 14.43 -0.31 20.04
C ALA A 108 13.04 -0.82 20.49
N GLY A 109 12.80 -2.11 20.32
CA GLY A 109 11.51 -2.75 20.66
C GLY A 109 10.40 -2.61 19.60
N GLN A 110 10.63 -1.92 18.50
CA GLN A 110 9.68 -1.89 17.38
C GLN A 110 9.81 -3.14 16.50
N ILE A 111 8.72 -3.53 15.86
CA ILE A 111 8.68 -4.63 14.90
C ILE A 111 9.01 -4.08 13.51
N ALA A 112 9.92 -4.74 12.80
CA ALA A 112 10.28 -4.37 11.43
C ALA A 112 9.12 -4.64 10.46
N PRO A 113 8.61 -3.63 9.72
CA PRO A 113 7.52 -3.81 8.76
C PRO A 113 7.99 -4.53 7.49
N ASN A 114 9.24 -4.31 7.12
CA ASN A 114 9.90 -4.92 5.97
C ASN A 114 11.28 -5.43 6.37
N GLU A 115 11.91 -6.16 5.47
CA GLU A 115 13.30 -6.57 5.62
C GLU A 115 14.23 -5.34 5.58
N ILE A 116 15.08 -5.21 6.60
CA ILE A 116 16.03 -4.11 6.73
C ILE A 116 17.40 -4.61 6.28
N VAL A 117 17.84 -4.14 5.11
CA VAL A 117 19.14 -4.47 4.53
C VAL A 117 20.03 -3.24 4.61
N ILE A 118 21.25 -3.42 5.10
CA ILE A 118 22.28 -2.40 5.07
C ILE A 118 23.19 -2.74 3.89
N PRO A 119 23.27 -1.88 2.86
CA PRO A 119 24.09 -2.17 1.69
C PRO A 119 25.59 -2.10 2.01
N ALA A 120 26.38 -2.90 1.29
CA ALA A 120 27.84 -2.81 1.32
C ALA A 120 28.28 -1.44 0.80
N GLY A 121 29.26 -0.85 1.46
CA GLY A 121 29.80 0.45 1.02
C GLY A 121 30.59 1.19 2.09
N GLU A 122 31.16 2.32 1.70
CA GLU A 122 31.84 3.22 2.61
C GLU A 122 30.84 3.94 3.52
N THR A 123 31.15 3.99 4.81
CA THR A 123 30.35 4.74 5.77
C THR A 123 31.10 5.99 6.24
N ASN A 124 30.38 7.02 6.64
CA ASN A 124 30.96 8.23 7.22
C ASN A 124 31.28 8.08 8.72
N LEU A 125 31.41 6.84 9.21
CA LEU A 125 31.63 6.55 10.61
C LEU A 125 33.14 6.44 10.90
N ALA A 126 33.58 7.12 11.96
CA ALA A 126 34.96 6.99 12.44
C ALA A 126 35.19 5.62 13.09
N PRO A 127 36.37 5.02 12.91
CA PRO A 127 36.74 3.78 13.60
C PRO A 127 36.77 4.00 15.10
N GLY A 128 36.12 3.09 15.85
CA GLY A 128 36.03 3.19 17.29
C GLY A 128 34.92 2.28 17.86
N PRO A 129 34.14 2.72 18.84
CA PRO A 129 33.09 1.92 19.48
C PRO A 129 32.05 1.36 18.51
N VAL A 130 31.89 1.99 17.35
CA VAL A 130 30.95 1.59 16.29
C VAL A 130 31.24 0.20 15.75
N LEU A 131 32.50 -0.22 15.70
CA LEU A 131 32.88 -1.57 15.23
C LEU A 131 32.34 -2.67 16.17
N THR A 132 32.35 -2.41 17.46
CA THR A 132 31.80 -3.35 18.45
C THR A 132 30.29 -3.45 18.30
N GLU A 133 29.62 -2.32 18.06
CA GLU A 133 28.18 -2.28 17.81
C GLU A 133 27.82 -3.02 16.51
N LEU A 134 28.59 -2.82 15.42
CA LEU A 134 28.40 -3.50 14.12
C LEU A 134 28.58 -5.01 14.27
N LYS A 135 29.60 -5.47 15.02
CA LYS A 135 29.81 -6.89 15.32
C LYS A 135 28.65 -7.49 16.12
N GLN A 136 28.10 -6.74 17.11
CA GLN A 136 26.94 -7.17 17.87
C GLN A 136 25.68 -7.34 16.99
N ALA A 137 25.55 -6.52 15.96
CA ALA A 137 24.49 -6.63 14.96
C ALA A 137 24.80 -7.63 13.83
N LYS A 138 25.91 -8.41 13.94
CA LYS A 138 26.35 -9.39 12.93
C LYS A 138 26.65 -8.79 11.55
N ILE A 139 27.14 -7.53 11.52
CA ILE A 139 27.53 -6.84 10.29
C ILE A 139 29.04 -6.94 10.12
N GLU A 140 29.46 -7.47 8.98
CA GLU A 140 30.88 -7.55 8.61
C GLU A 140 31.38 -6.18 8.15
N ALA A 141 32.20 -5.54 8.99
CA ALA A 141 32.81 -4.26 8.67
C ALA A 141 34.33 -4.32 8.77
N LYS A 142 35.02 -3.63 7.86
CA LYS A 142 36.48 -3.47 7.83
C LYS A 142 36.85 -1.99 7.96
N ILE A 143 38.02 -1.73 8.51
CA ILE A 143 38.59 -0.38 8.57
C ILE A 143 39.42 -0.16 7.31
N VAL A 144 39.08 0.85 6.55
CA VAL A 144 39.87 1.29 5.40
C VAL A 144 40.21 2.78 5.61
N GLY A 145 41.43 3.03 6.05
CA GLY A 145 41.88 4.38 6.41
C GLY A 145 41.10 4.99 7.60
N PRO A 146 40.57 6.21 7.49
CA PRO A 146 39.85 6.88 8.58
C PRO A 146 38.35 6.50 8.65
N LYS A 147 37.89 5.61 7.78
CA LYS A 147 36.47 5.25 7.66
C LYS A 147 36.23 3.77 7.86
N VAL A 148 34.99 3.43 8.27
CA VAL A 148 34.52 2.06 8.36
C VAL A 148 33.80 1.70 7.06
N VAL A 149 34.15 0.57 6.45
CA VAL A 149 33.54 0.06 5.22
C VAL A 149 32.81 -1.24 5.52
N ILE A 150 31.56 -1.36 5.09
CA ILE A 150 30.76 -2.56 5.19
C ILE A 150 31.13 -3.46 4.01
N SER A 151 31.59 -4.68 4.31
CA SER A 151 32.14 -5.60 3.29
C SER A 151 31.08 -6.29 2.45
N LYS A 152 29.92 -6.56 3.02
CA LYS A 152 28.79 -7.26 2.34
C LYS A 152 27.47 -6.69 2.80
N ASP A 153 26.46 -6.84 1.96
CA ASP A 153 25.07 -6.53 2.35
C ASP A 153 24.68 -7.36 3.56
N ALA A 154 24.21 -6.71 4.60
CA ALA A 154 23.82 -7.37 5.84
C ALA A 154 22.31 -7.18 6.11
N ILE A 155 21.59 -8.29 6.25
CA ILE A 155 20.20 -8.30 6.70
C ILE A 155 20.23 -8.19 8.21
N VAL A 156 19.76 -7.06 8.74
CA VAL A 156 19.82 -6.73 10.17
C VAL A 156 18.53 -7.12 10.91
N ALA A 157 17.40 -7.08 10.21
CA ALA A 157 16.12 -7.54 10.71
C ALA A 157 15.25 -8.02 9.55
N ARG A 158 14.56 -9.15 9.73
CA ARG A 158 13.55 -9.64 8.79
C ARG A 158 12.19 -9.05 9.12
N LYS A 159 11.26 -9.13 8.18
CA LYS A 159 9.87 -8.71 8.40
C LYS A 159 9.28 -9.46 9.61
N GLY A 160 8.83 -8.69 10.60
CA GLY A 160 8.25 -9.23 11.83
C GLY A 160 9.22 -9.38 13.00
N ASP A 161 10.53 -9.19 12.79
CA ASP A 161 11.52 -9.25 13.87
C ASP A 161 11.49 -7.99 14.75
N VAL A 162 11.79 -8.16 16.04
CA VAL A 162 11.91 -7.05 16.96
C VAL A 162 13.29 -6.41 16.82
N ILE A 163 13.31 -5.10 16.59
CA ILE A 163 14.54 -4.33 16.42
C ILE A 163 15.24 -4.19 17.77
N THR A 164 16.46 -4.70 17.87
CA THR A 164 17.28 -4.58 19.07
C THR A 164 17.86 -3.18 19.23
N GLU A 165 18.28 -2.82 20.45
CA GLU A 165 18.87 -1.50 20.72
C GLU A 165 20.15 -1.26 19.93
N ALA A 166 20.99 -2.27 19.76
CA ALA A 166 22.21 -2.21 18.97
C ALA A 166 21.91 -1.89 17.49
N VAL A 167 20.92 -2.56 16.91
CA VAL A 167 20.47 -2.35 15.52
C VAL A 167 19.91 -0.94 15.35
N ALA A 168 19.05 -0.47 16.28
CA ALA A 168 18.48 0.87 16.21
C ALA A 168 19.55 1.98 16.25
N LYS A 169 20.58 1.82 17.09
CA LYS A 169 21.72 2.75 17.18
C LYS A 169 22.52 2.80 15.87
N ILE A 170 22.78 1.65 15.26
CA ILE A 170 23.52 1.56 14.00
C ILE A 170 22.73 2.20 12.87
N LEU A 171 21.45 1.90 12.72
CA LEU A 171 20.57 2.49 11.71
C LEU A 171 20.52 4.01 11.82
N THR A 172 20.46 4.54 13.04
CA THR A 172 20.50 5.98 13.29
C THR A 172 21.84 6.60 12.89
N LYS A 173 22.97 5.94 13.20
CA LYS A 173 24.32 6.42 12.84
C LYS A 173 24.58 6.38 11.34
N LEU A 174 24.01 5.37 10.64
CA LEU A 174 24.07 5.24 9.18
C LEU A 174 23.06 6.13 8.45
N ALA A 175 22.22 6.90 9.19
CA ALA A 175 21.14 7.71 8.65
C ALA A 175 20.14 6.92 7.76
N ILE A 176 19.95 5.62 8.06
CA ILE A 176 18.98 4.77 7.37
C ILE A 176 17.65 4.85 8.11
N GLU A 177 16.61 5.25 7.39
CA GLU A 177 15.26 5.37 7.90
C GLU A 177 14.37 4.22 7.36
N PRO A 178 14.36 3.05 7.99
CA PRO A 178 13.68 1.88 7.46
C PRO A 178 12.17 1.83 7.79
N MET A 179 11.72 2.70 8.70
CA MET A 179 10.35 2.67 9.20
C MET A 179 9.46 3.67 8.46
N ASP A 180 8.44 3.18 7.79
CA ASP A 180 7.40 4.04 7.22
C ASP A 180 6.38 4.39 8.31
N VAL A 181 6.32 5.67 8.66
CA VAL A 181 5.35 6.20 9.62
C VAL A 181 4.34 7.10 8.94
N GLY A 182 3.10 6.97 9.37
CA GLY A 182 1.98 7.75 8.83
C GLY A 182 0.72 7.55 9.65
N LEU A 183 -0.30 8.31 9.32
CA LEU A 183 -1.64 8.09 9.86
C LEU A 183 -2.26 6.89 9.15
N LYS A 184 -2.56 5.83 9.92
CA LYS A 184 -3.20 4.62 9.41
C LYS A 184 -4.69 4.72 9.68
N MET A 185 -5.51 4.74 8.62
CA MET A 185 -6.95 4.85 8.74
C MET A 185 -7.53 3.52 9.23
N GLN A 186 -8.27 3.55 10.34
CA GLN A 186 -8.90 2.35 10.93
C GLN A 186 -10.32 2.17 10.43
N ALA A 187 -11.06 3.26 10.30
CA ALA A 187 -12.41 3.28 9.76
C ALA A 187 -12.75 4.67 9.23
N ALA A 188 -13.65 4.73 8.27
CA ALA A 188 -14.23 5.97 7.77
C ALA A 188 -15.73 5.80 7.58
N TYR A 189 -16.48 6.83 7.92
CA TYR A 189 -17.92 6.91 7.69
C TYR A 189 -18.20 7.91 6.56
N GLU A 190 -18.91 7.48 5.55
CA GLU A 190 -19.37 8.30 4.43
C GLU A 190 -20.78 7.86 4.01
N ASP A 191 -21.70 8.82 3.91
CA ASP A 191 -23.07 8.64 3.39
C ASP A 191 -23.85 7.41 3.97
N GLY A 192 -23.73 7.13 5.27
CA GLY A 192 -24.43 6.02 5.94
C GLY A 192 -23.64 4.70 5.98
N ILE A 193 -22.44 4.64 5.39
CA ILE A 193 -21.64 3.42 5.29
C ILE A 193 -20.33 3.58 6.07
N VAL A 194 -19.96 2.57 6.85
CA VAL A 194 -18.67 2.48 7.53
C VAL A 194 -17.72 1.62 6.72
N TYR A 195 -16.67 2.23 6.20
CA TYR A 195 -15.57 1.54 5.52
C TYR A 195 -14.50 1.17 6.55
N LYS A 196 -14.14 -0.10 6.59
CA LYS A 196 -13.08 -0.63 7.45
C LYS A 196 -11.71 -0.44 6.81
N GLU A 197 -10.65 -0.60 7.61
CA GLU A 197 -9.25 -0.50 7.18
C GLU A 197 -8.95 -1.34 5.95
N ASP A 198 -9.41 -2.61 5.92
CA ASP A 198 -9.14 -3.57 4.84
C ASP A 198 -9.62 -3.08 3.47
N VAL A 199 -10.73 -2.32 3.44
CA VAL A 199 -11.29 -1.77 2.19
C VAL A 199 -10.59 -0.47 1.78
N LEU A 200 -10.17 0.32 2.77
CA LEU A 200 -9.52 1.63 2.55
C LEU A 200 -8.04 1.52 2.17
N ASP A 201 -7.38 0.43 2.56
CA ASP A 201 -5.94 0.23 2.30
C ASP A 201 -5.65 -0.45 0.95
N ILE A 202 -6.67 -0.64 0.10
CA ILE A 202 -6.52 -1.25 -1.22
C ILE A 202 -6.07 -0.20 -2.24
N ASP A 203 -4.98 -0.49 -2.95
CA ASP A 203 -4.44 0.37 -4.00
C ASP A 203 -5.26 0.30 -5.30
N ASP A 204 -5.31 1.43 -6.02
CA ASP A 204 -5.90 1.48 -7.38
C ASP A 204 -5.29 0.41 -8.31
N LYS A 205 -3.98 0.13 -8.16
CA LYS A 205 -3.26 -0.90 -8.92
C LYS A 205 -3.79 -2.31 -8.66
N TYR A 206 -4.19 -2.60 -7.43
CA TYR A 206 -4.77 -3.89 -7.06
C TYR A 206 -6.09 -4.11 -7.80
N TRP A 207 -6.96 -3.10 -7.81
CA TRP A 207 -8.26 -3.16 -8.48
C TRP A 207 -8.12 -3.31 -9.99
N LEU A 208 -7.20 -2.56 -10.61
CA LEU A 208 -6.90 -2.70 -12.04
C LEU A 208 -6.38 -4.10 -12.37
N GLY A 209 -5.51 -4.65 -11.52
CA GLY A 209 -5.01 -6.02 -11.68
C GLY A 209 -6.09 -7.08 -11.49
N ALA A 210 -6.98 -6.90 -10.52
CA ALA A 210 -8.10 -7.81 -10.29
C ALA A 210 -9.12 -7.78 -11.44
N LEU A 211 -9.45 -6.61 -11.96
CA LEU A 211 -10.29 -6.43 -13.13
C LEU A 211 -9.69 -7.07 -14.39
N ALA A 212 -8.39 -6.86 -14.62
CA ALA A 212 -7.70 -7.48 -15.76
C ALA A 212 -7.72 -9.01 -15.68
N ARG A 213 -7.50 -9.58 -14.48
CA ARG A 213 -7.59 -11.03 -14.25
C ARG A 213 -9.01 -11.55 -14.48
N ALA A 214 -10.01 -10.90 -13.88
CA ALA A 214 -11.42 -11.29 -14.05
C ALA A 214 -11.86 -11.25 -15.52
N HIS A 215 -11.41 -10.23 -16.28
CA HIS A 215 -11.65 -10.16 -17.71
C HIS A 215 -10.99 -11.34 -18.46
N GLN A 216 -9.72 -11.63 -18.16
CA GLN A 216 -9.00 -12.75 -18.78
C GLN A 216 -9.64 -14.10 -18.45
N GLU A 217 -10.07 -14.30 -17.22
CA GLU A 217 -10.77 -15.52 -16.79
C GLU A 217 -12.12 -15.68 -17.50
N ALA A 218 -12.86 -14.58 -17.66
CA ALA A 218 -14.13 -14.59 -18.42
C ALA A 218 -13.91 -14.94 -19.90
N VAL A 219 -12.86 -14.40 -20.54
CA VAL A 219 -12.50 -14.76 -21.91
C VAL A 219 -12.08 -16.21 -22.00
N ASN A 220 -11.24 -16.70 -21.07
CA ASN A 220 -10.82 -18.09 -21.03
C ASN A 220 -12.02 -19.04 -20.86
N LEU A 221 -12.95 -18.70 -19.97
CA LEU A 221 -14.17 -19.48 -19.76
C LEU A 221 -15.02 -19.53 -21.04
N SER A 222 -15.20 -18.40 -21.74
CA SER A 222 -15.97 -18.34 -22.97
C SER A 222 -15.32 -19.16 -24.09
N VAL A 223 -13.99 -19.22 -24.16
CA VAL A 223 -13.22 -20.06 -25.11
C VAL A 223 -13.36 -21.55 -24.78
N VAL A 224 -13.36 -21.92 -23.49
CA VAL A 224 -13.58 -23.33 -23.08
C VAL A 224 -15.01 -23.75 -23.33
N ALA A 225 -15.99 -22.92 -23.02
CA ALA A 225 -17.40 -23.19 -23.24
C ALA A 225 -17.84 -23.09 -24.71
N GLY A 226 -16.97 -22.62 -25.61
CA GLY A 226 -17.28 -22.45 -27.02
C GLY A 226 -18.29 -21.32 -27.33
N ILE A 227 -18.41 -20.34 -26.43
CA ILE A 227 -19.34 -19.22 -26.58
C ILE A 227 -18.70 -18.15 -27.45
N PHE A 228 -19.38 -17.79 -28.56
CA PHE A 228 -18.90 -16.77 -29.50
C PHE A 228 -19.23 -15.37 -28.98
N ASN A 229 -18.22 -14.64 -28.56
CA ASN A 229 -18.30 -13.26 -28.16
C ASN A 229 -17.25 -12.43 -28.91
N LYS A 230 -17.43 -11.11 -28.97
CA LYS A 230 -16.48 -10.20 -29.63
C LYS A 230 -15.02 -10.44 -29.22
N TYR A 231 -14.78 -10.84 -27.95
CA TYR A 231 -13.44 -11.08 -27.42
C TYR A 231 -12.96 -12.54 -27.49
N SER A 232 -13.86 -13.50 -27.63
CA SER A 232 -13.53 -14.94 -27.70
C SER A 232 -13.39 -15.46 -29.13
N THR A 233 -14.05 -14.82 -30.12
CA THR A 233 -14.09 -15.30 -31.51
C THR A 233 -12.70 -15.42 -32.11
N GLU A 234 -11.85 -14.42 -31.94
CA GLU A 234 -10.49 -14.42 -32.48
C GLU A 234 -9.65 -15.57 -31.87
N VAL A 235 -9.73 -15.73 -30.53
CA VAL A 235 -9.01 -16.79 -29.81
C VAL A 235 -9.51 -18.17 -30.19
N LEU A 236 -10.82 -18.35 -30.43
CA LEU A 236 -11.41 -19.60 -30.90
C LEU A 236 -10.95 -19.97 -32.31
N ILE A 237 -10.89 -19.00 -33.22
CA ILE A 237 -10.36 -19.23 -34.59
C ILE A 237 -8.87 -19.63 -34.53
N GLN A 238 -8.07 -18.93 -33.74
CA GLN A 238 -6.67 -19.27 -33.53
C GLN A 238 -6.50 -20.69 -32.96
N LYS A 239 -7.33 -21.05 -31.99
CA LYS A 239 -7.34 -22.38 -31.37
C LYS A 239 -7.69 -23.44 -32.38
N ALA A 240 -8.73 -23.24 -33.18
CA ALA A 240 -9.14 -24.15 -34.25
C ALA A 240 -8.04 -24.32 -35.33
N ALA A 241 -7.40 -23.22 -35.73
CA ALA A 241 -6.28 -23.28 -36.69
C ALA A 241 -5.09 -24.07 -36.14
N ARG A 242 -4.72 -23.87 -34.84
CA ARG A 242 -3.66 -24.64 -34.20
C ARG A 242 -4.00 -26.12 -34.11
N GLN A 243 -5.23 -26.47 -33.79
CA GLN A 243 -5.70 -27.86 -33.74
C GLN A 243 -5.68 -28.53 -35.11
N ALA A 244 -6.14 -27.83 -36.14
CA ALA A 244 -6.08 -28.30 -37.52
C ALA A 244 -4.63 -28.54 -37.97
N ASN A 245 -3.73 -27.62 -37.72
CA ASN A 245 -2.31 -27.78 -38.04
C ASN A 245 -1.65 -28.95 -37.26
N ALA A 246 -2.00 -29.13 -35.99
CA ALA A 246 -1.52 -30.26 -35.20
C ALA A 246 -2.03 -31.60 -35.75
N LEU A 247 -3.30 -31.68 -36.17
CA LEU A 247 -3.87 -32.87 -36.80
C LEU A 247 -3.19 -33.15 -38.14
N ASN A 248 -2.99 -32.14 -38.99
CA ASN A 248 -2.29 -32.28 -40.26
C ASN A 248 -0.86 -32.78 -40.06
N ALA A 249 -0.13 -32.25 -39.05
CA ALA A 249 1.20 -32.75 -38.70
C ALA A 249 1.20 -34.23 -38.24
N MET A 250 0.21 -34.63 -37.43
CA MET A 250 0.04 -36.01 -37.00
C MET A 250 -0.32 -36.94 -38.18
N ILE A 251 -1.15 -36.49 -39.09
CA ILE A 251 -1.49 -37.28 -40.30
C ILE A 251 -0.26 -37.41 -41.19
N ALA A 252 0.49 -36.33 -41.43
CA ALA A 252 1.72 -36.37 -42.22
C ALA A 252 2.78 -37.32 -41.59
N SER A 253 2.91 -37.36 -40.25
CA SER A 253 3.80 -38.25 -39.56
C SER A 253 3.39 -39.74 -39.61
N LYS A 254 2.07 -40.01 -39.72
CA LYS A 254 1.54 -41.41 -39.79
C LYS A 254 1.42 -41.94 -41.22
N THR A 255 1.22 -41.07 -42.23
CA THR A 255 1.07 -41.47 -43.62
C THR A 255 2.38 -41.48 -44.43
N GLY A 256 3.55 -41.27 -43.78
CA GLY A 256 4.86 -41.32 -44.46
C GLY A 256 4.92 -40.44 -45.69
N GLY A 257 5.48 -39.25 -45.53
CA GLY A 257 5.57 -38.17 -46.50
C GLY A 257 5.59 -38.53 -47.98
N ASP A 258 4.43 -38.46 -48.61
CA ASP A 258 4.33 -38.12 -50.01
C ASP A 258 2.88 -37.72 -50.33
N LYS A 259 2.73 -36.49 -50.81
CA LYS A 259 1.51 -35.82 -51.32
C LYS A 259 0.82 -34.83 -50.36
N ALA A 260 1.42 -33.68 -50.21
CA ALA A 260 0.68 -32.45 -49.94
C ALA A 260 1.55 -31.21 -50.28
N LYS A 261 1.91 -31.09 -51.54
CA LYS A 261 2.29 -29.81 -52.15
C LYS A 261 1.30 -29.62 -53.30
N GLU A 262 0.15 -29.06 -52.99
CA GLU A 262 -0.74 -28.36 -53.97
C GLU A 262 -2.04 -28.05 -53.26
N SER A 263 -2.12 -26.86 -52.79
CA SER A 263 -3.30 -25.99 -52.71
C SER A 263 -3.10 -24.96 -51.60
N GLY A 264 -2.23 -23.97 -51.86
CA GLY A 264 -2.28 -22.70 -51.14
C GLY A 264 -3.38 -21.85 -51.82
N PRO A 265 -4.27 -21.21 -51.06
CA PRO A 265 -5.09 -20.17 -51.67
C PRO A 265 -4.22 -18.94 -51.87
N GLU A 266 -4.18 -18.46 -53.15
CA GLU A 266 -3.64 -17.17 -53.52
C GLU A 266 -4.29 -16.06 -52.68
N ALA A 267 -3.49 -15.42 -51.88
CA ALA A 267 -3.86 -14.17 -51.25
C ALA A 267 -3.82 -13.06 -52.31
N SER A 268 -4.98 -12.68 -52.80
CA SER A 268 -5.13 -11.47 -53.60
C SER A 268 -4.80 -10.25 -52.72
N GLU A 269 -3.65 -9.67 -53.00
CA GLU A 269 -3.31 -8.31 -52.64
C GLU A 269 -4.29 -7.34 -53.27
N THR A 270 -5.17 -6.74 -52.47
CA THR A 270 -5.81 -5.49 -52.84
C THR A 270 -5.38 -4.45 -51.82
N SER A 271 -4.39 -3.69 -52.22
CA SER A 271 -4.03 -2.39 -51.68
C SER A 271 -5.18 -1.39 -51.95
N PRO A 272 -5.63 -0.60 -50.97
CA PRO A 272 -6.32 0.65 -51.27
C PRO A 272 -5.32 1.79 -51.21
N ALA A 273 -5.12 2.40 -52.39
CA ALA A 273 -4.53 3.72 -52.53
C ALA A 273 -5.40 4.79 -51.88
N ALA A 274 -4.70 5.75 -51.30
CA ALA A 274 -4.98 7.15 -51.08
C ALA A 274 -6.34 7.75 -51.53
N GLN A 275 -7.09 8.32 -50.60
CA GLN A 275 -7.49 9.76 -50.62
C GLN A 275 -7.85 10.19 -49.20
#